data_3bf8694448dfb1adb8f54c51aca22638
#
_entry.id   3bf8694448dfb1adb8f54c51aca22638
#
_cell.length_a   1.000
_cell.length_b   1.000
_cell.length_c   1.000
_cell.angle_alpha   90.00
_cell.angle_beta   90.00
_cell.angle_gamma   90.00
#
_symmetry.space_group_name_H-M   'P 1'
#
loop_
_entity.id
_entity.type
_entity.pdbx_description
1 polymer ?
#
loop_
_entity_poly.entity_id
_entity_poly.type
_entity_poly.pdbx_seq_one_letter_code
_entity_poly.pdbx_strand_id
1 'polypeptide(L)'
;MKLVVSITILFLFFSINVFSEEGSYEYSYVGSHNLAKVNTPDGTITGGKLEGISIIMKSKGNLYQVGQNSQNTCIILSKKDNKSTNSSLEAYCESTSLESGDKTFSYNIREEGNADSGSKGRGKQTIIGGTGKYDGISGECNYVVKYLPDNKLTTVGTCNYKI
;
A
#
# COMPACT_ATOMS: atom_id res chain seq x y z
N MET A 1 4.41 -71.90 4.39
CA MET A 1 3.82 -71.03 3.37
C MET A 1 3.61 -69.64 4.00
N LYS A 2 4.55 -68.70 3.76
CA LYS A 2 4.46 -67.36 4.34
C LYS A 2 3.83 -66.39 3.34
N LEU A 3 2.67 -65.88 3.67
CA LEU A 3 1.93 -64.92 2.83
C LEU A 3 2.56 -63.55 3.01
N VAL A 4 3.22 -63.01 2.01
CA VAL A 4 3.77 -61.66 1.99
C VAL A 4 2.65 -60.73 1.47
N VAL A 5 2.07 -59.95 2.39
CA VAL A 5 1.09 -58.90 2.02
C VAL A 5 1.88 -57.65 1.62
N SER A 6 1.90 -57.40 0.30
CA SER A 6 2.52 -56.17 -0.26
C SER A 6 1.51 -55.02 -0.12
N ILE A 7 1.75 -54.09 0.81
CA ILE A 7 0.96 -52.87 0.96
C ILE A 7 1.53 -51.84 -0.01
N THR A 8 0.84 -51.65 -1.13
CA THR A 8 1.11 -50.59 -2.08
C THR A 8 0.47 -49.30 -1.57
N ILE A 9 1.28 -48.41 -0.98
CA ILE A 9 0.82 -47.07 -0.57
C ILE A 9 0.71 -46.22 -1.83
N LEU A 10 -0.52 -46.03 -2.29
CA LEU A 10 -0.87 -45.10 -3.39
C LEU A 10 -0.80 -43.65 -2.85
N PHE A 11 0.33 -42.97 -3.04
CA PHE A 11 0.44 -41.55 -2.82
C PHE A 11 -0.40 -40.81 -3.88
N LEU A 12 -1.63 -40.46 -3.53
CA LEU A 12 -2.44 -39.50 -4.28
C LEU A 12 -1.78 -38.13 -4.11
N PHE A 13 -0.99 -37.70 -5.06
CA PHE A 13 -0.58 -36.33 -5.22
C PHE A 13 -1.83 -35.47 -5.53
N PHE A 14 -2.48 -34.95 -4.51
CA PHE A 14 -3.40 -33.86 -4.70
C PHE A 14 -2.60 -32.64 -5.16
N SER A 15 -2.58 -32.39 -6.45
CA SER A 15 -2.13 -31.12 -7.01
C SER A 15 -3.10 -30.05 -6.49
N ILE A 16 -2.72 -29.37 -5.41
CA ILE A 16 -3.41 -28.17 -4.96
C ILE A 16 -3.14 -27.14 -6.07
N ASN A 17 -4.14 -26.93 -6.93
CA ASN A 17 -4.12 -25.78 -7.81
C ASN A 17 -4.24 -24.55 -6.91
N VAL A 18 -3.12 -23.90 -6.59
CA VAL A 18 -3.11 -22.58 -5.99
C VAL A 18 -3.66 -21.64 -7.07
N PHE A 19 -4.95 -21.36 -7.02
CA PHE A 19 -5.53 -20.31 -7.84
C PHE A 19 -5.00 -18.99 -7.32
N SER A 20 -4.05 -18.39 -8.06
CA SER A 20 -3.68 -17.00 -7.86
C SER A 20 -4.87 -16.15 -8.28
N GLU A 21 -5.44 -15.41 -7.35
CA GLU A 21 -6.44 -14.39 -7.68
C GLU A 21 -5.74 -13.10 -8.10
N GLU A 22 -6.13 -12.56 -9.25
CA GLU A 22 -5.68 -11.27 -9.73
C GLU A 22 -6.85 -10.30 -9.80
N GLY A 23 -6.59 -9.04 -9.50
CA GLY A 23 -7.62 -8.03 -9.57
C GLY A 23 -7.05 -6.61 -9.59
N SER A 24 -7.96 -5.64 -9.60
CA SER A 24 -7.60 -4.23 -9.53
C SER A 24 -8.61 -3.45 -8.70
N TYR A 25 -8.17 -2.33 -8.13
CA TYR A 25 -9.06 -1.42 -7.44
C TYR A 25 -8.61 0.04 -7.60
N GLU A 26 -9.58 0.95 -7.49
CA GLU A 26 -9.34 2.38 -7.35
C GLU A 26 -9.74 2.80 -5.94
N TYR A 27 -8.93 3.64 -5.32
CA TYR A 27 -9.20 4.16 -3.99
C TYR A 27 -9.12 5.68 -3.93
N SER A 28 -9.84 6.25 -2.99
CA SER A 28 -9.67 7.63 -2.53
C SER A 28 -9.25 7.61 -1.06
N TYR A 29 -8.33 8.48 -0.70
CA TYR A 29 -7.81 8.62 0.65
C TYR A 29 -7.88 10.09 1.09
N VAL A 30 -8.22 10.30 2.35
CA VAL A 30 -8.15 11.59 3.04
C VAL A 30 -7.40 11.41 4.34
N GLY A 31 -6.41 12.25 4.59
CA GLY A 31 -5.61 12.15 5.80
C GLY A 31 -4.95 13.46 6.21
N SER A 32 -4.24 13.36 7.31
CA SER A 32 -3.41 14.44 7.86
C SER A 32 -2.03 13.92 8.20
N HIS A 33 -1.06 14.81 8.17
CA HIS A 33 0.31 14.49 8.53
C HIS A 33 0.81 15.32 9.70
N ASN A 34 1.69 14.72 10.48
CA ASN A 34 2.45 15.39 11.54
C ASN A 34 3.94 15.15 11.26
N LEU A 35 4.61 16.16 10.74
CA LEU A 35 5.97 16.06 10.23
C LEU A 35 6.91 16.99 11.00
N ALA A 36 8.05 16.45 11.42
CA ALA A 36 9.18 17.21 11.92
C ALA A 36 10.14 17.52 10.76
N LYS A 37 10.77 18.69 10.80
CA LYS A 37 11.67 19.21 9.77
C LYS A 37 13.02 19.55 10.36
N VAL A 38 14.08 19.11 9.67
CA VAL A 38 15.48 19.46 9.99
C VAL A 38 16.10 20.12 8.75
N ASN A 39 16.64 21.32 8.94
CA ASN A 39 17.43 22.00 7.90
C ASN A 39 18.89 21.54 7.98
N THR A 40 19.45 21.20 6.82
CA THR A 40 20.86 20.83 6.65
C THR A 40 21.52 21.83 5.68
N PRO A 41 22.87 21.90 5.62
CA PRO A 41 23.55 22.77 4.64
C PRO A 41 23.10 22.52 3.19
N ASP A 42 22.80 21.27 2.83
CA ASP A 42 22.45 20.86 1.47
C ASP A 42 20.97 20.88 1.17
N GLY A 43 20.11 21.04 2.19
CA GLY A 43 18.65 20.99 1.98
C GLY A 43 17.87 20.78 3.25
N THR A 44 16.75 20.05 3.12
CA THR A 44 15.84 19.80 4.21
C THR A 44 15.49 18.31 4.27
N ILE A 45 15.51 17.75 5.47
CA ILE A 45 14.99 16.42 5.77
C ILE A 45 13.69 16.60 6.56
N THR A 46 12.64 15.93 6.13
CA THR A 46 11.32 15.94 6.78
C THR A 46 10.91 14.51 7.04
N GLY A 47 10.46 14.22 8.24
CA GLY A 47 10.00 12.88 8.61
C GLY A 47 8.87 12.94 9.61
N GLY A 48 8.04 11.89 9.64
CA GLY A 48 6.95 11.80 10.58
C GLY A 48 5.85 10.84 10.17
N LYS A 49 4.65 11.09 10.66
CA LYS A 49 3.48 10.23 10.54
C LYS A 49 2.42 10.83 9.62
N LEU A 50 1.78 9.99 8.83
CA LEU A 50 0.57 10.28 8.07
C LEU A 50 -0.51 9.31 8.53
N GLU A 51 -1.71 9.81 8.81
CA GLU A 51 -2.87 9.01 9.21
C GLU A 51 -4.12 9.47 8.46
N GLY A 52 -5.01 8.52 8.16
CA GLY A 52 -6.25 8.82 7.51
C GLY A 52 -7.07 7.60 7.14
N ILE A 53 -8.11 7.82 6.36
CA ILE A 53 -9.06 6.81 5.91
C ILE A 53 -9.02 6.74 4.39
N SER A 54 -9.02 5.52 3.86
CA SER A 54 -9.26 5.25 2.44
C SER A 54 -10.59 4.53 2.24
N ILE A 55 -11.18 4.76 1.08
CA ILE A 55 -12.36 4.05 0.59
C ILE A 55 -12.10 3.49 -0.79
N ILE A 56 -12.54 2.26 -1.05
CA ILE A 56 -12.49 1.65 -2.37
C ILE A 56 -13.62 2.21 -3.23
N MET A 57 -13.25 2.84 -4.34
CA MET A 57 -14.19 3.50 -5.26
C MET A 57 -14.61 2.59 -6.40
N LYS A 58 -13.72 1.71 -6.85
CA LYS A 58 -13.96 0.69 -7.87
C LYS A 58 -13.15 -0.55 -7.55
N SER A 59 -13.66 -1.72 -7.95
CA SER A 59 -12.96 -3.00 -7.78
C SER A 59 -13.28 -3.94 -8.94
N LYS A 60 -12.27 -4.73 -9.31
CA LYS A 60 -12.38 -5.94 -10.13
C LYS A 60 -11.65 -7.06 -9.38
N GLY A 61 -12.30 -8.21 -9.23
CA GLY A 61 -11.86 -9.32 -8.38
C GLY A 61 -12.66 -9.36 -7.08
N ASN A 62 -12.37 -10.34 -6.21
CA ASN A 62 -13.21 -10.63 -5.04
C ASN A 62 -12.60 -10.08 -3.73
N LEU A 63 -11.32 -9.72 -3.72
CA LEU A 63 -10.59 -9.38 -2.51
C LEU A 63 -11.00 -8.02 -1.91
N TYR A 64 -11.24 -7.02 -2.78
CA TYR A 64 -11.67 -5.68 -2.39
C TYR A 64 -13.10 -5.43 -2.83
N GLN A 65 -13.88 -4.74 -2.00
CA GLN A 65 -15.27 -4.39 -2.29
C GLN A 65 -15.44 -2.87 -2.37
N VAL A 66 -16.27 -2.42 -3.31
CA VAL A 66 -16.64 -0.99 -3.41
C VAL A 66 -17.32 -0.55 -2.12
N GLY A 67 -16.87 0.58 -1.58
CA GLY A 67 -17.32 1.11 -0.29
C GLY A 67 -16.53 0.58 0.92
N GLN A 68 -15.66 -0.42 0.75
CA GLN A 68 -14.79 -0.90 1.83
C GLN A 68 -13.89 0.23 2.31
N ASN A 69 -13.81 0.39 3.64
CA ASN A 69 -13.00 1.42 4.28
C ASN A 69 -11.78 0.82 4.99
N SER A 70 -10.69 1.55 5.01
CA SER A 70 -9.49 1.17 5.75
C SER A 70 -8.90 2.38 6.47
N GLN A 71 -8.46 2.16 7.70
CA GLN A 71 -7.60 3.10 8.41
C GLN A 71 -6.17 2.92 7.94
N ASN A 72 -5.51 4.02 7.63
CA ASN A 72 -4.13 4.00 7.13
C ASN A 72 -3.21 4.75 8.09
N THR A 73 -2.05 4.17 8.33
CA THR A 73 -0.95 4.80 9.07
C THR A 73 0.33 4.63 8.27
N CYS A 74 1.05 5.73 8.03
CA CYS A 74 2.33 5.70 7.32
C CYS A 74 3.41 6.41 8.12
N ILE A 75 4.63 5.90 8.00
CA ILE A 75 5.87 6.61 8.38
C ILE A 75 6.51 7.13 7.10
N ILE A 76 6.78 8.42 7.07
CA ILE A 76 7.26 9.15 5.90
C ILE A 76 8.67 9.69 6.17
N LEU A 77 9.52 9.60 5.16
CA LEU A 77 10.79 10.32 5.07
C LEU A 77 10.84 11.05 3.73
N SER A 78 11.11 12.35 3.77
CA SER A 78 11.30 13.18 2.58
C SER A 78 12.61 13.96 2.67
N LYS A 79 13.29 14.07 1.54
CA LYS A 79 14.51 14.90 1.41
C LYS A 79 14.30 15.86 0.24
N LYS A 80 14.61 17.13 0.49
CA LYS A 80 14.57 18.19 -0.52
C LYS A 80 15.93 18.86 -0.56
N ASP A 81 16.63 18.76 -1.68
CA ASP A 81 17.87 19.48 -1.95
C ASP A 81 17.54 20.95 -2.25
N ASN A 82 18.39 21.88 -1.81
CA ASN A 82 18.25 23.33 -2.07
C ASN A 82 18.25 23.68 -3.57
N LYS A 83 18.83 22.81 -4.41
CA LYS A 83 18.93 23.00 -5.86
C LYS A 83 17.82 22.30 -6.64
N SER A 84 16.94 21.54 -5.98
CA SER A 84 15.89 20.76 -6.61
C SER A 84 14.51 21.36 -6.38
N THR A 85 13.68 21.35 -7.43
CA THR A 85 12.25 21.67 -7.32
C THR A 85 11.44 20.48 -6.82
N ASN A 86 11.99 19.27 -6.93
CA ASN A 86 11.35 18.03 -6.47
C ASN A 86 11.93 17.58 -5.14
N SER A 87 11.09 16.99 -4.31
CA SER A 87 11.52 16.27 -3.12
C SER A 87 11.44 14.77 -3.36
N SER A 88 12.46 14.03 -2.94
CA SER A 88 12.29 12.59 -2.77
C SER A 88 11.37 12.34 -1.57
N LEU A 89 10.48 11.36 -1.66
CA LEU A 89 9.65 10.94 -0.55
C LEU A 89 9.47 9.43 -0.61
N GLU A 90 9.70 8.82 0.53
CA GLU A 90 9.46 7.41 0.78
C GLU A 90 8.50 7.27 1.96
N ALA A 91 7.63 6.28 1.92
CA ALA A 91 6.74 5.97 3.03
C ALA A 91 6.45 4.48 3.12
N TYR A 92 6.44 3.96 4.36
CA TYR A 92 5.93 2.64 4.69
C TYR A 92 4.57 2.80 5.34
N CYS A 93 3.58 2.11 4.81
CA CYS A 93 2.19 2.22 5.24
C CYS A 93 1.61 0.88 5.65
N GLU A 94 0.78 0.92 6.69
CA GLU A 94 -0.17 -0.10 7.08
C GLU A 94 -1.58 0.40 6.79
N SER A 95 -2.39 -0.42 6.12
CA SER A 95 -3.83 -0.20 5.91
C SER A 95 -4.60 -1.31 6.60
N THR A 96 -5.44 -0.97 7.58
CA THR A 96 -6.28 -1.90 8.32
C THR A 96 -7.72 -1.78 7.86
N SER A 97 -8.29 -2.86 7.32
CA SER A 97 -9.72 -2.94 6.96
C SER A 97 -10.58 -2.70 8.20
N LEU A 98 -11.52 -1.76 8.12
CA LEU A 98 -12.43 -1.48 9.25
C LEU A 98 -13.49 -2.58 9.42
N GLU A 99 -13.76 -3.36 8.39
CA GLU A 99 -14.74 -4.45 8.41
C GLU A 99 -14.16 -5.74 9.01
N SER A 100 -12.91 -6.11 8.67
CA SER A 100 -12.32 -7.40 9.07
C SER A 100 -11.15 -7.28 10.05
N GLY A 101 -10.51 -6.12 10.14
CA GLY A 101 -9.26 -5.94 10.88
C GLY A 101 -8.02 -6.48 10.17
N ASP A 102 -8.19 -7.11 8.99
CA ASP A 102 -7.07 -7.57 8.18
C ASP A 102 -6.27 -6.40 7.63
N LYS A 103 -4.98 -6.62 7.41
CA LYS A 103 -4.04 -5.57 7.06
C LYS A 103 -3.39 -5.80 5.71
N THR A 104 -3.04 -4.69 5.04
CA THR A 104 -2.08 -4.66 3.94
C THR A 104 -0.93 -3.74 4.27
N PHE A 105 0.26 -4.07 3.77
CA PHE A 105 1.48 -3.29 3.93
C PHE A 105 1.95 -2.80 2.58
N SER A 106 2.41 -1.56 2.52
CA SER A 106 2.90 -0.99 1.27
C SER A 106 4.12 -0.09 1.47
N TYR A 107 4.94 -0.04 0.43
CA TYR A 107 6.02 0.90 0.25
C TYR A 107 5.68 1.89 -0.86
N ASN A 108 5.87 3.18 -0.60
CA ASN A 108 5.46 4.26 -1.48
C ASN A 108 6.66 5.12 -1.83
N ILE A 109 6.81 5.47 -3.11
CA ILE A 109 7.85 6.36 -3.62
C ILE A 109 7.20 7.52 -4.36
N ARG A 110 7.67 8.74 -4.11
CA ARG A 110 7.34 9.92 -4.88
C ARG A 110 8.18 9.96 -6.16
N GLU A 111 7.54 10.08 -7.32
CA GLU A 111 8.22 10.26 -8.60
C GLU A 111 8.30 11.73 -9.00
N GLU A 112 7.24 12.52 -8.72
CA GLU A 112 7.19 13.92 -9.10
C GLU A 112 6.40 14.77 -8.11
N GLY A 113 6.70 16.07 -8.11
CA GLY A 113 6.05 17.08 -7.27
C GLY A 113 6.70 17.25 -5.92
N ASN A 114 6.11 18.10 -5.09
CA ASN A 114 6.57 18.40 -3.74
C ASN A 114 5.46 18.19 -2.72
N ALA A 115 5.74 18.45 -1.45
CA ALA A 115 4.81 18.27 -0.34
C ALA A 115 4.33 19.61 0.26
N ASP A 116 4.54 20.72 -0.42
CA ASP A 116 4.09 22.03 0.05
C ASP A 116 2.58 22.16 -0.07
N SER A 117 1.95 22.92 0.83
CA SER A 117 0.51 23.18 0.79
C SER A 117 0.07 23.76 -0.57
N GLY A 118 -1.01 23.21 -1.12
CA GLY A 118 -1.53 23.56 -2.45
C GLY A 118 -0.85 22.83 -3.60
N SER A 119 0.26 22.14 -3.35
CA SER A 119 0.98 21.38 -4.38
C SER A 119 0.31 20.03 -4.68
N LYS A 120 0.77 19.42 -5.77
CA LYS A 120 0.41 18.06 -6.17
C LYS A 120 1.67 17.23 -6.33
N GLY A 121 1.51 15.91 -6.21
CA GLY A 121 2.56 14.97 -6.51
C GLY A 121 1.98 13.67 -7.02
N ARG A 122 2.83 12.88 -7.68
CA ARG A 122 2.50 11.52 -8.13
C ARG A 122 3.62 10.57 -7.76
N GLY A 123 3.28 9.30 -7.66
CA GLY A 123 4.25 8.27 -7.35
C GLY A 123 3.68 6.89 -7.49
N LYS A 124 4.47 5.93 -7.05
CA LYS A 124 4.15 4.50 -7.04
C LYS A 124 4.01 3.98 -5.62
N GLN A 125 3.12 3.03 -5.47
CA GLN A 125 2.94 2.26 -4.25
C GLN A 125 3.09 0.79 -4.61
N THR A 126 3.97 0.09 -3.90
CA THR A 126 4.13 -1.36 -3.98
C THR A 126 3.46 -2.00 -2.78
N ILE A 127 2.52 -2.91 -3.01
CA ILE A 127 1.92 -3.75 -1.96
C ILE A 127 2.92 -4.86 -1.66
N ILE A 128 3.42 -4.92 -0.43
CA ILE A 128 4.52 -5.79 -0.02
C ILE A 128 4.08 -6.95 0.88
N GLY A 129 2.78 -7.06 1.16
CA GLY A 129 2.19 -8.15 1.94
C GLY A 129 0.92 -7.76 2.65
N GLY A 130 0.35 -8.71 3.39
CA GLY A 130 -0.86 -8.51 4.19
C GLY A 130 -1.07 -9.58 5.23
N THR A 131 -2.23 -9.55 5.90
CA THR A 131 -2.69 -10.53 6.90
C THR A 131 -4.12 -10.96 6.61
N GLY A 132 -4.55 -12.10 7.15
CA GLY A 132 -5.91 -12.60 7.00
C GLY A 132 -6.26 -12.83 5.54
N LYS A 133 -7.33 -12.23 5.04
CA LYS A 133 -7.73 -12.37 3.62
C LYS A 133 -6.73 -11.78 2.63
N TYR A 134 -5.76 -10.98 3.11
CA TYR A 134 -4.69 -10.39 2.30
C TYR A 134 -3.35 -11.12 2.43
N ASP A 135 -3.32 -12.29 3.09
CA ASP A 135 -2.08 -13.06 3.22
C ASP A 135 -1.55 -13.48 1.85
N GLY A 136 -0.27 -13.24 1.59
CA GLY A 136 0.36 -13.48 0.29
C GLY A 136 0.13 -12.40 -0.78
N ILE A 137 -0.65 -11.34 -0.51
CA ILE A 137 -0.91 -10.27 -1.48
C ILE A 137 0.37 -9.56 -1.90
N SER A 138 0.44 -9.26 -3.19
CA SER A 138 1.44 -8.36 -3.78
C SER A 138 0.78 -7.52 -4.88
N GLY A 139 1.36 -6.37 -5.23
CA GLY A 139 0.78 -5.54 -6.27
C GLY A 139 1.45 -4.19 -6.41
N GLU A 140 0.98 -3.43 -7.39
CA GLU A 140 1.48 -2.09 -7.68
C GLU A 140 0.32 -1.13 -7.91
N CYS A 141 0.51 0.09 -7.42
CA CYS A 141 -0.42 1.20 -7.63
C CYS A 141 0.31 2.42 -8.19
N ASN A 142 -0.41 3.20 -8.97
CA ASN A 142 -0.05 4.58 -9.27
C ASN A 142 -0.95 5.49 -8.45
N TYR A 143 -0.40 6.54 -7.84
CA TYR A 143 -1.18 7.49 -7.06
C TYR A 143 -0.89 8.94 -7.43
N VAL A 144 -1.91 9.79 -7.21
CA VAL A 144 -1.81 11.25 -7.25
C VAL A 144 -2.25 11.78 -5.90
N VAL A 145 -1.42 12.64 -5.30
CA VAL A 145 -1.71 13.32 -4.03
C VAL A 145 -1.87 14.83 -4.26
N LYS A 146 -2.78 15.43 -3.51
CA LYS A 146 -2.94 16.89 -3.39
C LYS A 146 -2.81 17.27 -1.93
N TYR A 147 -1.88 18.19 -1.65
CA TYR A 147 -1.70 18.77 -0.32
C TYR A 147 -2.66 19.93 -0.12
N LEU A 148 -3.29 19.96 1.04
CA LEU A 148 -4.30 20.94 1.44
C LEU A 148 -3.77 21.77 2.62
N PRO A 149 -4.41 22.90 2.97
CA PRO A 149 -4.15 23.61 4.22
C PRO A 149 -4.29 22.69 5.45
N ASP A 150 -3.77 23.13 6.59
CA ASP A 150 -3.89 22.46 7.89
C ASP A 150 -3.32 21.04 7.92
N ASN A 151 -2.20 20.83 7.23
CA ASN A 151 -1.51 19.54 7.16
C ASN A 151 -2.38 18.39 6.64
N LYS A 152 -3.41 18.69 5.85
CA LYS A 152 -4.30 17.70 5.24
C LYS A 152 -3.84 17.36 3.83
N LEU A 153 -4.28 16.20 3.36
CA LEU A 153 -4.08 15.80 1.98
C LEU A 153 -5.17 14.85 1.51
N THR A 154 -5.32 14.77 0.19
CA THR A 154 -6.13 13.76 -0.48
C THR A 154 -5.26 13.01 -1.46
N THR A 155 -5.55 11.71 -1.63
CA THR A 155 -4.88 10.86 -2.62
C THR A 155 -5.92 10.06 -3.37
N VAL A 156 -5.72 9.88 -4.66
CA VAL A 156 -6.43 8.90 -5.47
C VAL A 156 -5.40 7.96 -6.07
N GLY A 157 -5.72 6.68 -6.12
CA GLY A 157 -4.82 5.68 -6.68
C GLY A 157 -5.56 4.56 -7.39
N THR A 158 -4.83 3.92 -8.31
CA THR A 158 -5.29 2.75 -9.06
C THR A 158 -4.26 1.65 -8.86
N CYS A 159 -4.71 0.49 -8.42
CA CYS A 159 -3.88 -0.66 -8.05
C CYS A 159 -4.23 -1.89 -8.88
N ASN A 160 -3.21 -2.68 -9.19
CA ASN A 160 -3.34 -4.07 -9.60
C ASN A 160 -2.74 -4.94 -8.50
N TYR A 161 -3.34 -6.08 -8.22
CA TYR A 161 -2.88 -7.01 -7.19
C TYR A 161 -2.98 -8.46 -7.67
N LYS A 162 -2.22 -9.30 -7.00
CA LYS A 162 -2.33 -10.77 -7.04
C LYS A 162 -2.14 -11.35 -5.65
N ILE A 163 -2.73 -12.51 -5.39
CA ILE A 163 -2.65 -13.26 -4.13
C ILE A 163 -2.48 -14.74 -4.44
#